data_fb4d77ba9eec60917a67d5a63386463e
#
_entry.id   fb4d77ba9eec60917a67d5a63386463e
#
_cell.length_a   1.000
_cell.length_b   1.000
_cell.length_c   1.000
_cell.angle_alpha   90.00
_cell.angle_beta   90.00
_cell.angle_gamma   90.00
#
_symmetry.space_group_name_H-M   'P 1'
#
loop_
_entity.id
_entity.type
_entity.pdbx_description
1 polymer ?
#
loop_
_entity_poly.entity_id
_entity_poly.type
_entity_poly.pdbx_seq_one_letter_code
_entity_poly.pdbx_strand_id
1 'polypeptide(L)'
;MPKNEARLNRVNEELKKEKCAVILSNTYHLWLRPGEDIVDKAGGLHKFMNYDGPILTDSGGFQVFSLAKPKDITEEGVSFKNHLNGDKLFLTPEKSIGIQEKLGSDIVMSFDECIGYPATYDYCKNSVERTLRWAKRGKDVFKGENQILFGIVQGGE
;
A
#
# COMPACT_ATOMS: atom_id res chain seq x y z
N MET A 1 -28.92 0.14 -13.49
CA MET A 1 -27.55 -0.04 -12.95
C MET A 1 -26.71 1.20 -13.24
N PRO A 2 -26.00 1.76 -12.27
CA PRO A 2 -25.08 2.85 -12.52
C PRO A 2 -23.97 2.39 -13.51
N LYS A 3 -23.56 3.29 -14.43
CA LYS A 3 -22.57 2.98 -15.46
C LYS A 3 -21.25 2.40 -14.89
N ASN A 4 -20.91 2.76 -13.65
CA ASN A 4 -19.67 2.29 -12.97
C ASN A 4 -19.78 0.83 -12.51
N GLU A 5 -20.92 0.39 -12.02
CA GLU A 5 -21.14 -0.99 -11.57
C GLU A 5 -21.08 -1.98 -12.74
N ALA A 6 -21.68 -1.64 -13.87
CA ALA A 6 -21.57 -2.45 -15.08
C ALA A 6 -20.12 -2.56 -15.59
N ARG A 7 -19.31 -1.49 -15.43
CA ARG A 7 -17.89 -1.50 -15.81
C ARG A 7 -17.05 -2.38 -14.89
N LEU A 8 -17.25 -2.30 -13.57
CA LEU A 8 -16.55 -3.14 -12.59
C LEU A 8 -16.85 -4.62 -12.83
N ASN A 9 -18.13 -4.98 -12.98
CA ASN A 9 -18.53 -6.35 -13.23
C ASN A 9 -17.89 -6.90 -14.52
N ARG A 10 -17.82 -6.10 -15.57
CA ARG A 10 -17.14 -6.49 -16.82
C ARG A 10 -15.66 -6.75 -16.61
N VAL A 11 -14.95 -5.89 -15.90
CA VAL A 11 -13.52 -6.08 -15.59
C VAL A 11 -13.30 -7.34 -14.77
N ASN A 12 -14.14 -7.61 -13.77
CA ASN A 12 -14.05 -8.82 -12.97
C ASN A 12 -14.26 -10.10 -13.80
N GLU A 13 -15.21 -10.10 -14.75
CA GLU A 13 -15.42 -11.21 -15.66
C GLU A 13 -14.23 -11.41 -16.63
N GLU A 14 -13.64 -10.32 -17.12
CA GLU A 14 -12.41 -10.37 -17.93
C GLU A 14 -11.24 -10.98 -17.15
N LEU A 15 -11.02 -10.57 -15.89
CA LEU A 15 -9.98 -11.12 -15.02
C LEU A 15 -10.17 -12.63 -14.76
N LYS A 16 -11.40 -13.05 -14.52
CA LYS A 16 -11.74 -14.47 -14.36
C LYS A 16 -11.45 -15.28 -15.61
N LYS A 17 -11.83 -14.75 -16.77
CA LYS A 17 -11.59 -15.39 -18.06
C LYS A 17 -10.10 -15.57 -18.37
N GLU A 18 -9.29 -14.56 -18.04
CA GLU A 18 -7.84 -14.58 -18.20
C GLU A 18 -7.14 -15.37 -17.08
N LYS A 19 -7.90 -15.98 -16.15
CA LYS A 19 -7.38 -16.75 -15.00
C LYS A 19 -6.38 -15.97 -14.16
N CYS A 20 -6.65 -14.69 -13.93
CA CYS A 20 -5.81 -13.85 -13.09
C CYS A 20 -5.77 -14.42 -11.67
N ALA A 21 -4.57 -14.82 -11.21
CA ALA A 21 -4.40 -15.48 -9.92
C ALA A 21 -4.53 -14.51 -8.73
N VAL A 22 -4.13 -13.25 -8.91
CA VAL A 22 -4.17 -12.21 -7.89
C VAL A 22 -4.21 -10.84 -8.57
N ILE A 23 -4.98 -9.91 -8.02
CA ILE A 23 -4.97 -8.51 -8.45
C ILE A 23 -4.27 -7.62 -7.44
N LEU A 24 -3.66 -6.53 -7.91
CA LEU A 24 -3.05 -5.52 -7.05
C LEU A 24 -3.97 -4.31 -6.94
N SER A 25 -4.18 -3.85 -5.71
CA SER A 25 -4.85 -2.59 -5.39
C SER A 25 -3.88 -1.63 -4.71
N ASN A 26 -3.90 -0.37 -5.13
CA ASN A 26 -2.93 0.62 -4.65
C ASN A 26 -3.41 1.30 -3.37
N THR A 27 -2.68 1.07 -2.28
CA THR A 27 -2.98 1.61 -0.94
C THR A 27 -2.97 3.13 -0.90
N TYR A 28 -1.97 3.78 -1.50
CA TYR A 28 -1.86 5.23 -1.48
C TYR A 28 -3.07 5.91 -2.13
N HIS A 29 -3.49 5.44 -3.32
CA HIS A 29 -4.64 6.03 -4.00
C HIS A 29 -5.95 5.77 -3.27
N LEU A 30 -6.14 4.57 -2.75
CA LEU A 30 -7.36 4.23 -1.99
C LEU A 30 -7.43 4.97 -0.66
N TRP A 31 -6.31 5.18 0.04
CA TRP A 31 -6.23 6.00 1.23
C TRP A 31 -6.64 7.46 0.97
N LEU A 32 -6.15 8.05 -0.12
CA LEU A 32 -6.51 9.43 -0.46
C LEU A 32 -7.95 9.55 -0.98
N ARG A 33 -8.42 8.56 -1.73
CA ARG A 33 -9.76 8.56 -2.34
C ARG A 33 -10.20 7.16 -2.74
N PRO A 34 -11.31 6.63 -2.18
CA PRO A 34 -12.32 7.31 -1.34
C PRO A 34 -11.92 7.48 0.12
N GLY A 35 -10.85 6.83 0.59
CA GLY A 35 -10.43 6.70 1.97
C GLY A 35 -10.69 5.28 2.50
N GLU A 36 -9.79 4.78 3.33
CA GLU A 36 -9.85 3.43 3.89
C GLU A 36 -11.11 3.19 4.73
N ASP A 37 -11.59 4.20 5.45
CA ASP A 37 -12.81 4.09 6.27
C ASP A 37 -14.07 3.86 5.44
N ILE A 38 -14.13 4.40 4.22
CA ILE A 38 -15.26 4.18 3.31
C ILE A 38 -15.23 2.76 2.77
N VAL A 39 -14.05 2.26 2.42
CA VAL A 39 -13.87 0.89 1.94
C VAL A 39 -14.18 -0.12 3.05
N ASP A 40 -13.71 0.13 4.27
CA ASP A 40 -13.99 -0.68 5.46
C ASP A 40 -15.50 -0.77 5.73
N LYS A 41 -16.22 0.36 5.75
CA LYS A 41 -17.67 0.42 5.90
C LYS A 41 -18.43 -0.32 4.80
N ALA A 42 -17.86 -0.42 3.60
CA ALA A 42 -18.42 -1.22 2.51
C ALA A 42 -18.15 -2.73 2.67
N GLY A 43 -17.37 -3.12 3.68
CA GLY A 43 -16.99 -4.52 3.97
C GLY A 43 -15.72 -4.98 3.27
N GLY A 44 -14.79 -4.04 3.06
CA GLY A 44 -13.49 -4.27 2.43
C GLY A 44 -13.51 -4.23 0.90
N LEU A 45 -12.32 -4.34 0.30
CA LEU A 45 -12.13 -4.24 -1.15
C LEU A 45 -12.92 -5.27 -1.94
N HIS A 46 -13.03 -6.50 -1.44
CA HIS A 46 -13.78 -7.57 -2.11
C HIS A 46 -15.23 -7.14 -2.38
N LYS A 47 -15.92 -6.63 -1.35
CA LYS A 47 -17.29 -6.15 -1.50
C LYS A 47 -17.36 -4.83 -2.26
N PHE A 48 -16.42 -3.92 -2.00
CA PHE A 48 -16.36 -2.61 -2.64
C PHE A 48 -16.19 -2.71 -4.16
N MET A 49 -15.39 -3.69 -4.61
CA MET A 49 -15.11 -3.95 -6.04
C MET A 49 -15.98 -5.05 -6.64
N ASN A 50 -16.79 -5.75 -5.84
CA ASN A 50 -17.50 -6.96 -6.23
C ASN A 50 -16.57 -8.01 -6.84
N TYR A 51 -15.40 -8.25 -6.20
CA TYR A 51 -14.38 -9.18 -6.65
C TYR A 51 -14.11 -10.24 -5.58
N ASP A 52 -14.15 -11.52 -5.97
CA ASP A 52 -14.04 -12.68 -5.08
C ASP A 52 -12.68 -13.39 -5.15
N GLY A 53 -11.78 -12.95 -6.03
CA GLY A 53 -10.42 -13.47 -6.14
C GLY A 53 -9.45 -12.80 -5.16
N PRO A 54 -8.21 -13.35 -5.03
CA PRO A 54 -7.20 -12.79 -4.15
C PRO A 54 -6.80 -11.36 -4.51
N ILE A 55 -6.67 -10.51 -3.49
CA ILE A 55 -6.25 -9.10 -3.62
C ILE A 55 -4.97 -8.88 -2.81
N LEU A 56 -3.96 -8.32 -3.46
CA LEU A 56 -2.77 -7.78 -2.82
C LEU A 56 -2.88 -6.25 -2.76
N THR A 57 -2.60 -5.66 -1.61
CA THR A 57 -2.37 -4.21 -1.51
C THR A 57 -0.88 -3.94 -1.36
N ASP A 58 -0.39 -2.95 -2.13
CA ASP A 58 0.97 -2.44 -1.91
C ASP A 58 1.06 -1.66 -0.60
N SER A 59 2.27 -1.31 -0.17
CA SER A 59 2.48 -0.52 1.04
C SER A 59 2.14 0.97 0.89
N GLY A 60 1.95 1.44 -0.33
CA GLY A 60 1.87 2.87 -0.68
C GLY A 60 3.25 3.56 -0.75
N GLY A 61 4.33 2.85 -0.46
CA GLY A 61 5.68 3.40 -0.35
C GLY A 61 6.17 4.05 -1.64
N PHE A 62 6.08 3.38 -2.77
CA PHE A 62 6.57 3.89 -4.06
C PHE A 62 6.03 5.28 -4.40
N GLN A 63 4.72 5.50 -4.25
CA GLN A 63 4.08 6.79 -4.53
C GLN A 63 4.54 7.86 -3.53
N VAL A 64 4.63 7.51 -2.26
CA VAL A 64 5.07 8.42 -1.20
C VAL A 64 6.50 8.88 -1.43
N PHE A 65 7.42 7.95 -1.74
CA PHE A 65 8.82 8.28 -2.02
C PHE A 65 8.99 9.11 -3.29
N SER A 66 8.15 8.91 -4.31
CA SER A 66 8.17 9.75 -5.52
C SER A 66 7.76 11.20 -5.26
N LEU A 67 6.99 11.45 -4.19
CA LEU A 67 6.48 12.77 -3.80
C LEU A 67 7.28 13.42 -2.67
N ALA A 68 8.02 12.63 -1.89
CA ALA A 68 8.84 13.10 -0.77
C ALA A 68 10.21 13.58 -1.24
N LYS A 69 10.82 14.46 -0.45
CA LYS A 69 12.24 14.79 -0.58
C LYS A 69 13.04 13.93 0.40
N PRO A 70 14.34 13.66 0.16
CA PRO A 70 15.15 12.85 1.08
C PRO A 70 15.11 13.33 2.54
N LYS A 71 15.02 14.63 2.77
CA LYS A 71 14.90 15.24 4.12
C LYS A 71 13.57 14.98 4.82
N ASP A 72 12.57 14.56 4.08
CA ASP A 72 11.22 14.30 4.59
C ASP A 72 11.05 12.82 4.99
N ILE A 73 12.11 12.01 4.81
CA ILE A 73 12.20 10.62 5.20
C ILE A 73 12.92 10.55 6.55
N THR A 74 12.24 10.06 7.56
CA THR A 74 12.75 9.93 8.93
C THR A 74 12.64 8.49 9.43
N GLU A 75 13.15 8.20 10.60
CA GLU A 75 12.96 6.88 11.22
C GLU A 75 11.49 6.57 11.54
N GLU A 76 10.72 7.61 11.84
CA GLU A 76 9.30 7.51 12.18
C GLU A 76 8.42 7.20 10.96
N GLY A 77 8.79 7.75 9.79
CA GLY A 77 8.01 7.63 8.57
C GLY A 77 8.37 8.71 7.54
N VAL A 78 7.45 8.96 6.63
CA VAL A 78 7.66 9.86 5.48
C VAL A 78 6.61 10.95 5.43
N SER A 79 7.06 12.21 5.34
CA SER A 79 6.22 13.39 5.11
C SER A 79 6.14 13.69 3.62
N PHE A 80 4.95 13.96 3.13
CA PHE A 80 4.75 14.31 1.72
C PHE A 80 3.52 15.21 1.56
N LYS A 81 3.33 15.73 0.34
CA LYS A 81 2.14 16.51 0.00
C LYS A 81 1.15 15.65 -0.77
N ASN A 82 -0.10 15.69 -0.34
CA ASN A 82 -1.22 15.12 -1.09
C ASN A 82 -1.31 15.78 -2.48
N HIS A 83 -1.21 14.99 -3.52
CA HIS A 83 -1.25 15.50 -4.90
C HIS A 83 -2.64 16.02 -5.32
N LEU A 84 -3.71 15.68 -4.58
CA LEU A 84 -5.07 16.10 -4.89
C LEU A 84 -5.39 17.51 -4.36
N ASN A 85 -4.90 17.86 -3.16
CA ASN A 85 -5.28 19.09 -2.47
C ASN A 85 -4.11 19.85 -1.82
N GLY A 86 -2.90 19.29 -1.88
CA GLY A 86 -1.68 19.93 -1.35
C GLY A 86 -1.47 19.79 0.16
N ASP A 87 -2.36 19.12 0.88
CA ASP A 87 -2.24 18.90 2.33
C ASP A 87 -0.97 18.14 2.67
N LYS A 88 -0.36 18.48 3.82
CA LYS A 88 0.75 17.71 4.35
C LYS A 88 0.22 16.41 4.98
N LEU A 89 0.76 15.31 4.55
CA LEU A 89 0.46 13.98 5.06
C LEU A 89 1.72 13.33 5.62
N PHE A 90 1.53 12.41 6.54
CA PHE A 90 2.57 11.61 7.14
C PHE A 90 2.16 10.15 7.15
N LEU A 91 2.99 9.29 6.55
CA LEU A 91 2.80 7.85 6.49
C LEU A 91 3.89 7.16 7.28
N THR A 92 3.48 6.30 8.21
CA THR A 92 4.36 5.45 9.01
C THR A 92 4.14 3.98 8.66
N PRO A 93 5.06 3.08 9.03
CA PRO A 93 4.84 1.64 8.89
C PRO A 93 3.52 1.17 9.50
N GLU A 94 3.21 1.61 10.71
CA GLU A 94 1.99 1.24 11.41
C GLU A 94 0.74 1.72 10.69
N LYS A 95 0.79 2.96 10.18
CA LYS A 95 -0.34 3.54 9.44
C LYS A 95 -0.57 2.85 8.10
N SER A 96 0.51 2.50 7.39
CA SER A 96 0.41 1.72 6.14
C SER A 96 -0.27 0.38 6.38
N ILE A 97 0.13 -0.35 7.42
CA ILE A 97 -0.50 -1.62 7.81
C ILE A 97 -1.98 -1.39 8.17
N GLY A 98 -2.29 -0.43 9.03
CA GLY A 98 -3.68 -0.16 9.45
C GLY A 98 -4.61 0.22 8.28
N ILE A 99 -4.10 0.95 7.27
CA ILE A 99 -4.86 1.24 6.05
C ILE A 99 -5.15 -0.06 5.29
N GLN A 100 -4.15 -0.90 5.06
CA GLN A 100 -4.31 -2.16 4.33
C GLN A 100 -5.23 -3.15 5.06
N GLU A 101 -5.17 -3.20 6.40
CA GLU A 101 -6.11 -3.99 7.21
C GLU A 101 -7.56 -3.55 6.99
N LYS A 102 -7.84 -2.24 7.00
CA LYS A 102 -9.17 -1.69 6.70
C LYS A 102 -9.60 -1.91 5.25
N LEU A 103 -8.66 -1.87 4.32
CA LEU A 103 -8.94 -2.22 2.92
C LEU A 103 -9.35 -3.69 2.77
N GLY A 104 -8.92 -4.58 3.67
CA GLY A 104 -9.33 -5.99 3.70
C GLY A 104 -8.77 -6.80 2.53
N SER A 105 -7.52 -6.52 2.11
CA SER A 105 -6.81 -7.34 1.13
C SER A 105 -6.36 -8.68 1.74
N ASP A 106 -6.15 -9.70 0.91
CA ASP A 106 -5.63 -10.99 1.38
C ASP A 106 -4.13 -10.94 1.68
N ILE A 107 -3.39 -10.16 0.88
CA ILE A 107 -1.94 -9.96 1.02
C ILE A 107 -1.66 -8.49 1.30
N VAL A 108 -1.01 -8.25 2.44
CA VAL A 108 -0.59 -6.96 2.96
C VAL A 108 0.92 -6.84 2.80
N MET A 109 1.42 -5.73 2.25
CA MET A 109 2.85 -5.50 2.06
C MET A 109 3.42 -4.61 3.16
N SER A 110 4.60 -4.96 3.70
CA SER A 110 5.30 -4.11 4.64
C SER A 110 5.73 -2.79 3.99
N PHE A 111 5.74 -1.72 4.79
CA PHE A 111 6.21 -0.42 4.34
C PHE A 111 7.74 -0.42 4.23
N ASP A 112 8.26 -0.05 3.07
CA ASP A 112 9.68 -0.06 2.75
C ASP A 112 10.13 1.28 2.16
N GLU A 113 11.41 1.59 2.25
CA GLU A 113 12.00 2.75 1.60
C GLU A 113 12.47 2.39 0.20
N CYS A 114 11.81 2.94 -0.84
CA CYS A 114 12.27 2.84 -2.22
C CYS A 114 13.46 3.76 -2.47
N ILE A 115 14.64 3.17 -2.69
CA ILE A 115 15.87 3.90 -2.95
C ILE A 115 15.87 4.38 -4.40
N GLY A 116 16.08 5.70 -4.60
CA GLY A 116 16.28 6.26 -5.93
C GLY A 116 17.68 5.94 -6.48
N TYR A 117 17.81 5.73 -7.77
CA TYR A 117 19.09 5.52 -8.43
C TYR A 117 19.51 6.79 -9.20
N PRO A 118 20.81 7.21 -9.17
CA PRO A 118 21.92 6.60 -8.42
C PRO A 118 21.90 6.94 -6.93
N ALA A 119 22.39 6.03 -6.08
CA ALA A 119 22.54 6.22 -4.64
C ALA A 119 23.93 5.82 -4.16
N THR A 120 24.40 6.42 -3.06
CA THR A 120 25.66 6.02 -2.43
C THR A 120 25.49 4.74 -1.63
N TYR A 121 26.54 3.96 -1.48
CA TYR A 121 26.53 2.74 -0.66
C TYR A 121 26.02 3.00 0.77
N ASP A 122 26.50 4.07 1.42
CA ASP A 122 26.09 4.41 2.79
C ASP A 122 24.60 4.73 2.87
N TYR A 123 24.04 5.41 1.86
CA TYR A 123 22.61 5.67 1.81
C TYR A 123 21.83 4.37 1.62
N CYS A 124 22.24 3.51 0.70
CA CYS A 124 21.61 2.21 0.47
C CYS A 124 21.60 1.36 1.74
N LYS A 125 22.76 1.25 2.42
CA LYS A 125 22.87 0.51 3.68
C LYS A 125 21.92 1.05 4.74
N ASN A 126 21.91 2.35 4.99
CA ASN A 126 21.03 2.98 5.98
C ASN A 126 19.54 2.77 5.63
N SER A 127 19.19 2.84 4.36
CA SER A 127 17.81 2.64 3.88
C SER A 127 17.36 1.19 4.06
N VAL A 128 18.19 0.21 3.74
CA VAL A 128 17.90 -1.21 3.98
C VAL A 128 17.70 -1.47 5.47
N GLU A 129 18.59 -0.96 6.33
CA GLU A 129 18.45 -1.10 7.78
C GLU A 129 17.17 -0.43 8.32
N ARG A 130 16.79 0.74 7.79
CA ARG A 130 15.52 1.40 8.11
C ARG A 130 14.33 0.55 7.67
N THR A 131 14.35 0.04 6.46
CA THR A 131 13.31 -0.85 5.94
C THR A 131 13.12 -2.08 6.84
N LEU A 132 14.19 -2.69 7.34
CA LEU A 132 14.11 -3.80 8.29
C LEU A 132 13.45 -3.40 9.62
N ARG A 133 13.80 -2.23 10.18
CA ARG A 133 13.15 -1.72 11.39
C ARG A 133 11.67 -1.40 11.15
N TRP A 134 11.34 -0.82 10.00
CA TRP A 134 9.96 -0.55 9.60
C TRP A 134 9.15 -1.82 9.39
N ALA A 135 9.74 -2.85 8.78
CA ALA A 135 9.09 -4.15 8.63
C ALA A 135 8.77 -4.78 9.99
N LYS A 136 9.70 -4.67 10.96
CA LYS A 136 9.45 -5.13 12.33
C LYS A 136 8.30 -4.36 12.99
N ARG A 137 8.29 -3.02 12.90
CA ARG A 137 7.23 -2.17 13.45
C ARG A 137 5.87 -2.50 12.84
N GLY A 138 5.82 -2.67 11.51
CA GLY A 138 4.60 -3.09 10.81
C GLY A 138 4.10 -4.45 11.27
N LYS A 139 5.00 -5.42 11.42
CA LYS A 139 4.68 -6.75 11.93
C LYS A 139 4.14 -6.71 13.37
N ASP A 140 4.72 -5.86 14.23
CA ASP A 140 4.33 -5.78 15.64
C ASP A 140 2.89 -5.23 15.83
N VAL A 141 2.36 -4.46 14.87
CA VAL A 141 1.00 -3.92 14.90
C VAL A 141 -0.01 -4.71 14.06
N PHE A 142 0.47 -5.54 13.15
CA PHE A 142 -0.37 -6.34 12.27
C PHE A 142 -1.26 -7.32 13.04
N LYS A 143 -2.57 -7.27 12.82
CA LYS A 143 -3.59 -8.08 13.48
C LYS A 143 -4.48 -8.86 12.51
N GLY A 144 -4.20 -8.80 11.22
CA GLY A 144 -5.05 -9.38 10.18
C GLY A 144 -5.28 -10.88 10.38
N GLU A 145 -6.46 -11.27 10.86
CA GLU A 145 -6.83 -12.67 11.11
C GLU A 145 -6.94 -13.50 9.83
N ASN A 146 -7.36 -12.86 8.73
CA ASN A 146 -7.56 -13.49 7.42
C ASN A 146 -6.64 -12.88 6.34
N GLN A 147 -5.55 -12.28 6.74
CA GLN A 147 -4.61 -11.60 5.87
C GLN A 147 -3.20 -12.16 6.09
N ILE A 148 -2.36 -12.08 5.07
CA ILE A 148 -0.95 -12.51 5.14
C ILE A 148 -0.07 -11.27 4.95
N LEU A 149 0.85 -11.04 5.89
CA LEU A 149 1.83 -9.96 5.80
C LEU A 149 3.10 -10.44 5.09
N PHE A 150 3.46 -9.77 4.00
CA PHE A 150 4.70 -9.99 3.26
C PHE A 150 5.72 -8.89 3.56
N GLY A 151 6.96 -9.30 3.78
CA GLY A 151 8.12 -8.42 3.83
C GLY A 151 8.66 -8.14 2.43
N ILE A 152 9.43 -7.05 2.30
CA ILE A 152 10.12 -6.67 1.07
C ILE A 152 11.62 -6.77 1.30
N VAL A 153 12.32 -7.47 0.40
CA VAL A 153 13.78 -7.47 0.36
C VAL A 153 14.22 -6.30 -0.52
N GLN A 154 14.79 -5.29 0.11
CA GLN A 154 15.37 -4.15 -0.59
C GLN A 154 16.83 -4.40 -0.91
N GLY A 155 17.25 -3.91 -2.06
CA GLY A 155 18.62 -3.78 -2.49
C GLY A 155 18.89 -2.35 -2.92
N GLY A 156 20.00 -2.08 -3.57
CA GLY A 156 20.39 -0.74 -4.04
C GLY A 156 21.64 -0.82 -4.91
N GLU A 157 21.98 -2.03 -5.33
CA GLU A 157 23.10 -2.31 -6.24
C GLU A 157 22.59 -2.53 -7.66
#